data_8d16289789ed45ac23d909bd7599f4c0
#
_entry.id   8d16289789ed45ac23d909bd7599f4c0
#
_cell.length_a   1.000
_cell.length_b   1.000
_cell.length_c   1.000
_cell.angle_alpha   90.00
_cell.angle_beta   90.00
_cell.angle_gamma   90.00
#
_symmetry.space_group_name_H-M   'P 1'
#
loop_
_entity.id
_entity.type
_entity.pdbx_description
1 polymer ?
#
loop_
_entity_poly.entity_id
_entity_poly.type
_entity_poly.pdbx_seq_one_letter_code
_entity_poly.pdbx_strand_id
1 'polypeptide(L)'
;MKKAYVFPGQGSQFPGMAKALYEGNAKGKELLEKANDILGFRITDIMFEGTPDDLKATRVTQPAIFLHSVVLAKCYEGFRPDMVAGHSLGEFSALAAAEAISFEDALRLVYIRATQMQLCCEKVPGTMAAIVGLPDEKVEEICSSCEGIVIPANYNCGGQVVISGEKTAVEQACEKAKAEGAKRALPLAVSGAFHSPLMEPARVELGKAIEETRSVEPIYPIYQNVTAQAVTDPQTIKKNLLAQLTSPVRWTQSVRNMLADGADYFMEIGPGTVLQGLVKRISAGTEGITIEGLTTI
;
A
#
# COMPACT_ATOMS: atom_id res chain seq x y z
N MET A 1 5.57 -25.72 -2.38
CA MET A 1 5.27 -24.38 -2.90
C MET A 1 4.62 -23.61 -1.76
N LYS A 2 5.32 -22.61 -1.22
CA LYS A 2 4.85 -21.75 -0.12
C LYS A 2 4.39 -20.40 -0.69
N LYS A 3 3.11 -20.10 -0.51
CA LYS A 3 2.42 -19.02 -1.22
C LYS A 3 2.36 -17.74 -0.40
N ALA A 4 2.89 -16.65 -0.97
CA ALA A 4 2.74 -15.31 -0.47
C ALA A 4 1.77 -14.52 -1.37
N TYR A 5 0.64 -14.07 -0.81
CA TYR A 5 -0.29 -13.22 -1.56
C TYR A 5 -0.09 -11.77 -1.15
N VAL A 6 0.06 -10.92 -2.15
CA VAL A 6 0.43 -9.52 -1.95
C VAL A 6 -0.62 -8.58 -2.55
N PHE A 7 -0.85 -7.46 -1.87
CA PHE A 7 -1.91 -6.52 -2.20
C PHE A 7 -1.33 -5.14 -2.58
N PRO A 8 -1.71 -4.60 -3.75
CA PRO A 8 -1.17 -3.33 -4.24
C PRO A 8 -1.67 -2.14 -3.44
N GLY A 9 -0.94 -1.05 -3.54
CA GLY A 9 -1.27 0.25 -2.99
C GLY A 9 -1.64 1.29 -4.04
N GLN A 10 -1.67 2.55 -3.62
CA GLN A 10 -1.99 3.70 -4.46
C GLN A 10 -1.08 3.77 -5.69
N GLY A 11 -1.66 4.10 -6.84
CA GLY A 11 -0.98 4.11 -8.15
C GLY A 11 -1.38 2.95 -9.06
N SER A 12 -2.13 1.96 -8.55
CA SER A 12 -2.61 0.80 -9.32
C SER A 12 -4.05 0.93 -9.83
N GLN A 13 -4.78 2.01 -9.45
CA GLN A 13 -6.16 2.25 -9.88
C GLN A 13 -6.27 2.57 -11.37
N PHE A 14 -7.38 2.16 -11.99
CA PHE A 14 -7.70 2.47 -13.38
C PHE A 14 -9.23 2.50 -13.60
N PRO A 15 -9.74 3.30 -14.56
CA PRO A 15 -11.15 3.29 -14.93
C PRO A 15 -11.64 1.91 -15.37
N GLY A 16 -12.82 1.50 -14.89
CA GLY A 16 -13.38 0.16 -15.15
C GLY A 16 -12.93 -0.91 -14.15
N MET A 17 -12.08 -0.58 -13.17
CA MET A 17 -11.63 -1.52 -12.16
C MET A 17 -12.79 -2.16 -11.39
N ALA A 18 -12.72 -3.47 -11.13
CA ALA A 18 -13.73 -4.32 -10.50
C ALA A 18 -15.09 -4.43 -11.22
N LYS A 19 -15.31 -3.80 -12.40
CA LYS A 19 -16.58 -3.88 -13.15
C LYS A 19 -16.90 -5.32 -13.55
N ALA A 20 -15.94 -6.04 -14.14
CA ALA A 20 -16.13 -7.44 -14.52
C ALA A 20 -16.48 -8.32 -13.31
N LEU A 21 -15.87 -8.08 -12.16
CA LEU A 21 -16.16 -8.79 -10.92
C LEU A 21 -17.59 -8.50 -10.42
N TYR A 22 -18.05 -7.26 -10.55
CA TYR A 22 -19.41 -6.86 -10.21
C TYR A 22 -20.45 -7.51 -11.14
N GLU A 23 -20.19 -7.56 -12.44
CA GLU A 23 -21.11 -8.11 -13.43
C GLU A 23 -21.11 -9.65 -13.46
N GLY A 24 -19.96 -10.27 -13.26
CA GLY A 24 -19.76 -11.72 -13.41
C GLY A 24 -19.89 -12.55 -12.12
N ASN A 25 -19.90 -11.92 -10.93
CA ASN A 25 -19.90 -12.63 -9.66
C ASN A 25 -20.94 -12.08 -8.67
N ALA A 26 -21.92 -12.89 -8.28
CA ALA A 26 -23.02 -12.48 -7.40
C ALA A 26 -22.51 -12.00 -6.03
N LYS A 27 -21.54 -12.70 -5.42
CA LYS A 27 -20.91 -12.30 -4.16
C LYS A 27 -20.10 -11.02 -4.31
N GLY A 28 -19.40 -10.87 -5.44
CA GLY A 28 -18.67 -9.65 -5.78
C GLY A 28 -19.60 -8.45 -5.86
N LYS A 29 -20.73 -8.60 -6.54
CA LYS A 29 -21.77 -7.56 -6.63
C LYS A 29 -22.32 -7.21 -5.26
N GLU A 30 -22.70 -8.19 -4.43
CA GLU A 30 -23.20 -7.98 -3.08
C GLU A 30 -22.22 -7.17 -2.22
N LEU A 31 -20.93 -7.54 -2.21
CA LEU A 31 -19.92 -6.85 -1.45
C LEU A 31 -19.66 -5.41 -1.93
N LEU A 32 -19.71 -5.18 -3.24
CA LEU A 32 -19.54 -3.84 -3.81
C LEU A 32 -20.73 -2.93 -3.55
N GLU A 33 -21.98 -3.45 -3.60
CA GLU A 33 -23.16 -2.68 -3.18
C GLU A 33 -23.13 -2.38 -1.69
N LYS A 34 -22.76 -3.35 -0.86
CA LYS A 34 -22.56 -3.13 0.58
C LYS A 34 -21.51 -2.04 0.86
N ALA A 35 -20.47 -1.96 0.04
CA ALA A 35 -19.48 -0.90 0.15
C ALA A 35 -20.07 0.49 -0.14
N ASN A 36 -20.94 0.63 -1.15
CA ASN A 36 -21.65 1.87 -1.42
C ASN A 36 -22.47 2.33 -0.19
N ASP A 37 -23.19 1.38 0.45
CA ASP A 37 -23.98 1.67 1.65
C ASP A 37 -23.09 2.11 2.83
N ILE A 38 -21.95 1.43 3.06
CA ILE A 38 -21.01 1.78 4.13
C ILE A 38 -20.40 3.16 3.94
N LEU A 39 -20.05 3.50 2.71
CA LEU A 39 -19.42 4.78 2.38
C LEU A 39 -20.42 5.93 2.28
N GLY A 40 -21.71 5.65 2.08
CA GLY A 40 -22.78 6.65 1.91
C GLY A 40 -22.77 7.33 0.53
N PHE A 41 -22.01 6.79 -0.43
CA PHE A 41 -22.01 7.22 -1.83
C PHE A 41 -21.65 6.04 -2.75
N ARG A 42 -22.00 6.15 -4.02
CA ARG A 42 -21.73 5.09 -5.00
C ARG A 42 -20.29 5.17 -5.53
N ILE A 43 -19.35 4.61 -4.77
CA ILE A 43 -17.97 4.50 -5.22
C ILE A 43 -17.85 3.61 -6.47
N THR A 44 -18.74 2.64 -6.63
CA THR A 44 -18.80 1.77 -7.81
C THR A 44 -18.97 2.55 -9.11
N ASP A 45 -19.75 3.62 -9.11
CA ASP A 45 -19.98 4.45 -10.30
C ASP A 45 -18.66 5.13 -10.72
N ILE A 46 -17.88 5.60 -9.73
CA ILE A 46 -16.55 6.20 -9.99
C ILE A 46 -15.56 5.12 -10.45
N MET A 47 -15.57 3.94 -9.84
CA MET A 47 -14.69 2.83 -10.22
C MET A 47 -14.94 2.35 -11.65
N PHE A 48 -16.21 2.29 -12.06
CA PHE A 48 -16.61 1.68 -13.34
C PHE A 48 -16.59 2.67 -14.49
N GLU A 49 -17.08 3.88 -14.28
CA GLU A 49 -17.32 4.88 -15.34
C GLU A 49 -16.57 6.21 -15.12
N GLY A 50 -15.89 6.36 -13.97
CA GLY A 50 -15.13 7.57 -13.67
C GLY A 50 -13.90 7.74 -14.57
N THR A 51 -13.44 8.97 -14.68
CA THR A 51 -12.19 9.30 -15.39
C THR A 51 -10.96 8.97 -14.55
N PRO A 52 -9.76 8.92 -15.15
CA PRO A 52 -8.52 8.82 -14.39
C PRO A 52 -8.37 9.93 -13.33
N ASP A 53 -8.90 11.13 -13.58
CA ASP A 53 -8.84 12.25 -12.64
C ASP A 53 -9.79 12.04 -11.44
N ASP A 54 -10.98 11.48 -11.64
CA ASP A 54 -11.89 11.13 -10.56
C ASP A 54 -11.27 10.10 -9.59
N LEU A 55 -10.45 9.19 -10.12
CA LEU A 55 -9.76 8.15 -9.35
C LEU A 55 -8.45 8.64 -8.68
N LYS A 56 -7.98 9.88 -8.92
CA LYS A 56 -6.75 10.40 -8.32
C LYS A 56 -6.93 10.91 -6.90
N ALA A 57 -8.13 11.36 -6.52
CA ALA A 57 -8.38 11.86 -5.18
C ALA A 57 -8.14 10.76 -4.16
N THR A 58 -7.22 10.95 -3.20
CA THR A 58 -6.81 9.93 -2.23
C THR A 58 -8.01 9.29 -1.51
N ARG A 59 -9.03 10.07 -1.18
CA ARG A 59 -10.28 9.61 -0.56
C ARG A 59 -11.10 8.65 -1.43
N VAL A 60 -10.85 8.63 -2.75
CA VAL A 60 -11.46 7.71 -3.72
C VAL A 60 -10.50 6.57 -4.06
N THR A 61 -9.25 6.91 -4.36
CA THR A 61 -8.21 5.96 -4.79
C THR A 61 -8.07 4.79 -3.82
N GLN A 62 -7.92 5.09 -2.53
CA GLN A 62 -7.63 4.05 -1.55
C GLN A 62 -8.82 3.09 -1.35
N PRO A 63 -10.05 3.54 -1.12
CA PRO A 63 -11.20 2.63 -1.05
C PRO A 63 -11.40 1.84 -2.34
N ALA A 64 -11.21 2.44 -3.52
CA ALA A 64 -11.37 1.74 -4.79
C ALA A 64 -10.38 0.56 -4.94
N ILE A 65 -9.09 0.78 -4.63
CA ILE A 65 -8.06 -0.28 -4.68
C ILE A 65 -8.35 -1.35 -3.62
N PHE A 66 -8.70 -0.96 -2.40
CA PHE A 66 -9.08 -1.88 -1.33
C PHE A 66 -10.25 -2.77 -1.77
N LEU A 67 -11.32 -2.17 -2.30
CA LEU A 67 -12.52 -2.90 -2.74
C LEU A 67 -12.18 -3.88 -3.86
N HIS A 68 -11.47 -3.45 -4.89
CA HIS A 68 -11.06 -4.36 -5.96
C HIS A 68 -10.29 -5.55 -5.39
N SER A 69 -9.27 -5.30 -4.57
CA SER A 69 -8.37 -6.32 -4.04
C SER A 69 -9.09 -7.29 -3.08
N VAL A 70 -9.86 -6.77 -2.12
CA VAL A 70 -10.49 -7.60 -1.08
C VAL A 70 -11.70 -8.35 -1.61
N VAL A 71 -12.52 -7.72 -2.46
CA VAL A 71 -13.66 -8.42 -3.07
C VAL A 71 -13.16 -9.54 -3.99
N LEU A 72 -12.11 -9.28 -4.77
CA LEU A 72 -11.47 -10.30 -5.60
C LEU A 72 -10.95 -11.48 -4.76
N ALA A 73 -10.20 -11.20 -3.67
CA ALA A 73 -9.72 -12.22 -2.76
C ALA A 73 -10.84 -13.04 -2.14
N LYS A 74 -11.95 -12.40 -1.75
CA LYS A 74 -13.13 -13.07 -1.15
C LYS A 74 -13.96 -13.89 -2.15
N CYS A 75 -13.87 -13.59 -3.44
CA CYS A 75 -14.54 -14.32 -4.52
C CYS A 75 -13.66 -15.39 -5.16
N TYR A 76 -12.34 -15.33 -4.98
CA TYR A 76 -11.41 -16.30 -5.53
C TYR A 76 -11.41 -17.59 -4.70
N GLU A 77 -11.99 -18.67 -5.22
CA GLU A 77 -12.07 -19.98 -4.54
C GLU A 77 -10.69 -20.59 -4.24
N GLY A 78 -9.68 -20.21 -5.03
CA GLY A 78 -8.28 -20.62 -4.84
C GLY A 78 -7.51 -19.84 -3.77
N PHE A 79 -8.14 -18.94 -3.00
CA PHE A 79 -7.46 -18.15 -1.99
C PHE A 79 -6.97 -19.00 -0.82
N ARG A 80 -5.71 -19.43 -0.89
CA ARG A 80 -5.04 -20.31 0.07
C ARG A 80 -3.57 -19.90 0.22
N PRO A 81 -3.27 -18.69 0.75
CA PRO A 81 -1.89 -18.28 1.00
C PRO A 81 -1.33 -18.96 2.25
N ASP A 82 0.00 -19.02 2.37
CA ASP A 82 0.71 -19.33 3.61
C ASP A 82 1.07 -18.06 4.39
N MET A 83 1.10 -16.91 3.69
CA MET A 83 1.39 -15.60 4.25
C MET A 83 0.83 -14.48 3.35
N VAL A 84 0.60 -13.33 3.94
CA VAL A 84 0.10 -12.16 3.19
C VAL A 84 0.91 -10.91 3.52
N ALA A 85 0.96 -9.98 2.56
CA ALA A 85 1.51 -8.64 2.74
C ALA A 85 0.76 -7.64 1.87
N GLY A 86 0.89 -6.35 2.16
CA GLY A 86 0.36 -5.31 1.30
C GLY A 86 1.22 -4.06 1.34
N HIS A 87 1.31 -3.35 0.22
CA HIS A 87 2.09 -2.13 0.13
C HIS A 87 1.25 -0.93 0.58
N SER A 88 1.63 -0.27 1.67
CA SER A 88 0.91 0.90 2.21
C SER A 88 -0.58 0.60 2.42
N LEU A 89 -1.48 1.16 1.60
CA LEU A 89 -2.91 0.84 1.60
C LEU A 89 -3.16 -0.67 1.53
N GLY A 90 -2.38 -1.39 0.73
CA GLY A 90 -2.51 -2.83 0.55
C GLY A 90 -2.37 -3.64 1.85
N GLU A 91 -1.74 -3.10 2.89
CA GLU A 91 -1.68 -3.75 4.21
C GLU A 91 -3.09 -3.89 4.83
N PHE A 92 -3.98 -2.90 4.64
CA PHE A 92 -5.39 -3.00 5.06
C PHE A 92 -6.14 -4.08 4.25
N SER A 93 -5.82 -4.21 2.97
CA SER A 93 -6.36 -5.28 2.12
C SER A 93 -5.90 -6.66 2.60
N ALA A 94 -4.61 -6.79 2.95
CA ALA A 94 -4.05 -8.02 3.51
C ALA A 94 -4.72 -8.39 4.84
N LEU A 95 -4.95 -7.41 5.73
CA LEU A 95 -5.63 -7.61 7.02
C LEU A 95 -7.07 -8.10 6.84
N ALA A 96 -7.83 -7.51 5.92
CA ALA A 96 -9.20 -7.93 5.62
C ALA A 96 -9.26 -9.30 4.93
N ALA A 97 -8.29 -9.62 4.07
CA ALA A 97 -8.19 -10.90 3.40
C ALA A 97 -7.75 -12.03 4.35
N ALA A 98 -6.94 -11.72 5.36
CA ALA A 98 -6.52 -12.63 6.43
C ALA A 98 -7.50 -12.67 7.62
N GLU A 99 -8.65 -12.01 7.50
CA GLU A 99 -9.73 -11.97 8.51
C GLU A 99 -9.31 -11.38 9.87
N ALA A 100 -8.20 -10.63 9.92
CA ALA A 100 -7.78 -9.91 11.12
C ALA A 100 -8.74 -8.78 11.51
N ILE A 101 -9.38 -8.18 10.50
CA ILE A 101 -10.39 -7.13 10.63
C ILE A 101 -11.53 -7.47 9.66
N SER A 102 -12.78 -7.20 10.04
CA SER A 102 -13.94 -7.42 9.15
C SER A 102 -13.84 -6.57 7.87
N PHE A 103 -14.47 -7.02 6.80
CA PHE A 103 -14.53 -6.26 5.54
C PHE A 103 -15.08 -4.84 5.77
N GLU A 104 -16.13 -4.74 6.56
CA GLU A 104 -16.83 -3.50 6.87
C GLU A 104 -15.95 -2.54 7.65
N ASP A 105 -15.28 -3.03 8.69
CA ASP A 105 -14.42 -2.19 9.53
C ASP A 105 -13.14 -1.80 8.79
N ALA A 106 -12.57 -2.71 8.02
CA ALA A 106 -11.40 -2.40 7.19
C ALA A 106 -11.73 -1.33 6.14
N LEU A 107 -12.91 -1.39 5.48
CA LEU A 107 -13.35 -0.36 4.54
C LEU A 107 -13.54 1.00 5.23
N ARG A 108 -14.15 1.03 6.42
CA ARG A 108 -14.28 2.26 7.21
C ARG A 108 -12.91 2.85 7.58
N LEU A 109 -11.97 2.02 8.04
CA LEU A 109 -10.60 2.45 8.35
C LEU A 109 -9.90 3.01 7.12
N VAL A 110 -10.01 2.34 5.98
CA VAL A 110 -9.43 2.80 4.70
C VAL A 110 -10.01 4.14 4.28
N TYR A 111 -11.32 4.34 4.42
CA TYR A 111 -11.97 5.60 4.08
C TYR A 111 -11.56 6.74 5.03
N ILE A 112 -11.48 6.47 6.33
CA ILE A 112 -10.97 7.43 7.32
C ILE A 112 -9.52 7.78 7.00
N ARG A 113 -8.66 6.77 6.78
CA ARG A 113 -7.26 6.96 6.39
C ARG A 113 -7.14 7.87 5.17
N ALA A 114 -7.83 7.53 4.10
CA ALA A 114 -7.79 8.25 2.84
C ALA A 114 -8.26 9.71 2.97
N THR A 115 -9.34 9.92 3.72
CA THR A 115 -9.90 11.25 3.98
C THR A 115 -8.95 12.10 4.82
N GLN A 116 -8.41 11.54 5.91
CA GLN A 116 -7.49 12.26 6.79
C GLN A 116 -6.15 12.57 6.11
N MET A 117 -5.64 11.64 5.31
CA MET A 117 -4.44 11.89 4.49
C MET A 117 -4.68 13.03 3.49
N GLN A 118 -5.81 13.06 2.81
CA GLN A 118 -6.14 14.14 1.88
C GLN A 118 -6.25 15.49 2.58
N LEU A 119 -7.00 15.56 3.70
CA LEU A 119 -7.12 16.78 4.50
C LEU A 119 -5.76 17.24 5.04
N CYS A 120 -4.88 16.31 5.41
CA CYS A 120 -3.53 16.63 5.84
C CYS A 120 -2.71 17.26 4.72
N CYS A 121 -2.79 16.71 3.50
CA CYS A 121 -2.11 17.28 2.32
C CYS A 121 -2.56 18.69 1.97
N GLU A 122 -3.84 19.00 2.19
CA GLU A 122 -4.39 20.35 1.95
C GLU A 122 -3.86 21.38 2.96
N LYS A 123 -3.55 20.95 4.18
CA LYS A 123 -3.07 21.81 5.28
C LYS A 123 -1.55 21.88 5.38
N VAL A 124 -0.88 20.79 5.07
CA VAL A 124 0.57 20.63 5.21
C VAL A 124 1.15 20.28 3.83
N PRO A 125 1.62 21.29 3.09
CA PRO A 125 2.20 21.07 1.76
C PRO A 125 3.41 20.15 1.84
N GLY A 126 3.40 19.11 1.02
CA GLY A 126 4.49 18.16 0.92
C GLY A 126 4.49 17.47 -0.44
N THR A 127 5.52 16.69 -0.70
CA THR A 127 5.67 15.94 -1.94
C THR A 127 6.49 14.67 -1.74
N MET A 128 6.57 13.86 -2.79
CA MET A 128 7.41 12.67 -2.85
C MET A 128 8.20 12.64 -4.15
N ALA A 129 9.33 11.94 -4.15
CA ALA A 129 10.10 11.69 -5.35
C ALA A 129 10.69 10.27 -5.34
N ALA A 130 10.80 9.67 -6.52
CA ALA A 130 11.46 8.37 -6.69
C ALA A 130 12.95 8.57 -7.01
N ILE A 131 13.82 8.04 -6.18
CA ILE A 131 15.28 7.97 -6.40
C ILE A 131 15.61 6.57 -6.92
N VAL A 132 16.25 6.51 -8.09
CA VAL A 132 16.60 5.25 -8.75
C VAL A 132 18.09 5.20 -9.05
N GLY A 133 18.73 4.09 -8.71
CA GLY A 133 20.10 3.79 -9.07
C GLY A 133 21.13 4.11 -7.98
N LEU A 134 20.68 4.48 -6.78
CA LEU A 134 21.54 4.62 -5.61
C LEU A 134 21.25 3.51 -4.57
N PRO A 135 22.23 3.08 -3.77
CA PRO A 135 22.00 2.24 -2.60
C PRO A 135 21.08 2.93 -1.59
N ASP A 136 20.34 2.14 -0.80
CA ASP A 136 19.38 2.64 0.19
C ASP A 136 20.07 3.55 1.23
N GLU A 137 21.26 3.14 1.72
CA GLU A 137 22.07 3.88 2.70
C GLU A 137 22.50 5.26 2.16
N LYS A 138 22.78 5.34 0.84
CA LYS A 138 23.14 6.61 0.21
C LYS A 138 21.94 7.56 0.13
N VAL A 139 20.75 7.03 -0.11
CA VAL A 139 19.51 7.84 -0.09
C VAL A 139 19.24 8.33 1.33
N GLU A 140 19.45 7.51 2.36
CA GLU A 140 19.34 7.90 3.77
C GLU A 140 20.30 9.04 4.14
N GLU A 141 21.58 8.95 3.74
CA GLU A 141 22.56 10.01 3.92
C GLU A 141 22.14 11.32 3.26
N ILE A 142 21.67 11.25 2.02
CA ILE A 142 21.19 12.41 1.27
C ILE A 142 20.03 13.07 2.02
N CYS A 143 19.02 12.31 2.42
CA CYS A 143 17.88 12.83 3.16
C CYS A 143 18.31 13.52 4.48
N SER A 144 19.19 12.86 5.25
CA SER A 144 19.67 13.41 6.53
C SER A 144 20.54 14.65 6.37
N SER A 145 21.13 14.88 5.19
CA SER A 145 21.95 16.06 4.87
C SER A 145 21.15 17.27 4.37
N CYS A 146 19.84 17.14 4.17
CA CYS A 146 18.99 18.22 3.68
C CYS A 146 18.45 19.06 4.84
N GLU A 147 18.19 20.35 4.58
CA GLU A 147 17.43 21.20 5.49
C GLU A 147 15.94 20.89 5.38
N GLY A 148 15.22 20.90 6.51
CA GLY A 148 13.81 20.57 6.57
C GLY A 148 13.54 19.07 6.65
N ILE A 149 12.27 18.69 6.48
CA ILE A 149 11.82 17.30 6.61
C ILE A 149 11.84 16.62 5.25
N VAL A 150 12.75 15.67 5.07
CA VAL A 150 12.73 14.69 3.97
C VAL A 150 13.29 13.37 4.47
N ILE A 151 12.57 12.29 4.20
CA ILE A 151 12.94 10.95 4.65
C ILE A 151 12.73 9.91 3.54
N PRO A 152 13.43 8.77 3.58
CA PRO A 152 13.03 7.59 2.83
C PRO A 152 11.65 7.11 3.30
N ALA A 153 10.70 7.03 2.38
CA ALA A 153 9.31 6.69 2.66
C ALA A 153 8.91 5.29 2.17
N ASN A 154 9.49 4.84 1.05
CA ASN A 154 9.25 3.49 0.53
C ASN A 154 10.55 2.88 0.04
N TYR A 155 10.96 1.79 0.67
CA TYR A 155 12.03 0.92 0.17
C TYR A 155 11.41 -0.12 -0.77
N ASN A 156 11.29 0.24 -2.05
CA ASN A 156 10.50 -0.54 -3.01
C ASN A 156 11.26 -1.75 -3.57
N CYS A 157 12.51 -1.59 -3.94
CA CYS A 157 13.45 -2.67 -4.27
C CYS A 157 14.88 -2.11 -4.27
N GLY A 158 15.89 -2.95 -4.30
CA GLY A 158 17.27 -2.51 -4.34
C GLY A 158 17.51 -1.45 -5.40
N GLY A 159 18.03 -0.29 -5.00
CA GLY A 159 18.24 0.86 -5.87
C GLY A 159 16.99 1.61 -6.30
N GLN A 160 15.87 1.42 -5.63
CA GLN A 160 14.64 2.21 -5.83
C GLN A 160 14.00 2.57 -4.50
N VAL A 161 14.22 3.79 -4.05
CA VAL A 161 13.66 4.36 -2.83
C VAL A 161 12.79 5.57 -3.19
N VAL A 162 11.60 5.66 -2.60
CA VAL A 162 10.80 6.88 -2.65
C VAL A 162 11.08 7.70 -1.41
N ILE A 163 11.41 8.97 -1.60
CA ILE A 163 11.60 9.96 -0.53
C ILE A 163 10.35 10.82 -0.38
N SER A 164 10.10 11.32 0.82
CA SER A 164 8.88 12.04 1.16
C SER A 164 9.18 13.15 2.18
N GLY A 165 8.59 14.33 2.02
CA GLY A 165 8.81 15.43 2.92
C GLY A 165 8.30 16.77 2.42
N GLU A 166 8.86 17.83 2.96
CA GLU A 166 8.64 19.21 2.52
C GLU A 166 9.12 19.39 1.09
N LYS A 167 8.39 20.15 0.29
CA LYS A 167 8.68 20.32 -1.13
C LYS A 167 10.13 20.76 -1.40
N THR A 168 10.60 21.76 -0.69
CA THR A 168 11.97 22.30 -0.83
C THR A 168 13.03 21.28 -0.42
N ALA A 169 12.80 20.53 0.66
CA ALA A 169 13.72 19.49 1.14
C ALA A 169 13.79 18.30 0.15
N VAL A 170 12.65 17.89 -0.42
CA VAL A 170 12.60 16.84 -1.44
C VAL A 170 13.28 17.27 -2.73
N GLU A 171 13.10 18.53 -3.16
CA GLU A 171 13.79 19.11 -4.33
C GLU A 171 15.32 19.12 -4.09
N GLN A 172 15.76 19.57 -2.92
CA GLN A 172 17.18 19.55 -2.54
C GLN A 172 17.75 18.12 -2.53
N ALA A 173 17.00 17.17 -1.98
CA ALA A 173 17.41 15.76 -1.97
C ALA A 173 17.52 15.18 -3.40
N CYS A 174 16.59 15.55 -4.30
CA CYS A 174 16.66 15.15 -5.71
C CYS A 174 17.92 15.69 -6.40
N GLU A 175 18.30 16.96 -6.18
CA GLU A 175 19.51 17.53 -6.77
C GLU A 175 20.78 16.86 -6.23
N LYS A 176 20.85 16.62 -4.91
CA LYS A 176 21.97 15.87 -4.30
C LYS A 176 22.03 14.45 -4.85
N ALA A 177 20.91 13.76 -4.98
CA ALA A 177 20.87 12.40 -5.53
C ALA A 177 21.39 12.35 -6.98
N LYS A 178 21.05 13.33 -7.82
CA LYS A 178 21.60 13.44 -9.18
C LYS A 178 23.11 13.66 -9.17
N ALA A 179 23.61 14.55 -8.31
CA ALA A 179 25.03 14.81 -8.15
C ALA A 179 25.82 13.57 -7.69
N GLU A 180 25.21 12.72 -6.87
CA GLU A 180 25.75 11.45 -6.38
C GLU A 180 25.57 10.27 -7.36
N GLY A 181 25.05 10.54 -8.57
CA GLY A 181 24.97 9.54 -9.64
C GLY A 181 23.66 8.75 -9.71
N ALA A 182 22.57 9.24 -9.10
CA ALA A 182 21.26 8.64 -9.31
C ALA A 182 20.90 8.61 -10.80
N LYS A 183 20.46 7.46 -11.29
CA LYS A 183 19.97 7.32 -12.67
C LYS A 183 18.70 8.15 -12.92
N ARG A 184 17.88 8.29 -11.88
CA ARG A 184 16.66 9.11 -11.89
C ARG A 184 16.40 9.66 -10.50
N ALA A 185 15.94 10.90 -10.44
CA ALA A 185 15.36 11.55 -9.28
C ALA A 185 14.10 12.28 -9.78
N LEU A 186 12.94 11.62 -9.67
CA LEU A 186 11.70 12.03 -10.33
C LEU A 186 10.63 12.36 -9.29
N PRO A 187 10.11 13.60 -9.27
CA PRO A 187 8.91 13.93 -8.51
C PRO A 187 7.74 13.04 -8.89
N LEU A 188 6.96 12.62 -7.91
CA LEU A 188 5.76 11.83 -8.11
C LEU A 188 4.54 12.75 -8.19
N ALA A 189 3.54 12.34 -8.98
CA ALA A 189 2.27 13.05 -9.09
C ALA A 189 1.36 12.71 -7.89
N VAL A 190 1.80 13.08 -6.69
CA VAL A 190 1.07 12.91 -5.44
C VAL A 190 0.88 14.25 -4.73
N SER A 191 -0.18 14.37 -3.95
CA SER A 191 -0.58 15.62 -3.32
C SER A 191 0.02 15.86 -1.94
N GLY A 192 0.85 14.93 -1.42
CA GLY A 192 1.38 15.06 -0.06
C GLY A 192 2.58 14.20 0.25
N ALA A 193 3.13 14.39 1.44
CA ALA A 193 4.30 13.71 1.97
C ALA A 193 3.90 12.44 2.76
N PHE A 194 3.41 11.42 2.05
CA PHE A 194 2.98 10.17 2.68
C PHE A 194 4.16 9.46 3.35
N HIS A 195 3.87 8.70 4.40
CA HIS A 195 4.86 7.93 5.17
C HIS A 195 5.98 8.80 5.77
N SER A 196 5.67 10.05 6.10
CA SER A 196 6.59 11.00 6.74
C SER A 196 5.98 11.60 8.01
N PRO A 197 6.78 12.26 8.87
CA PRO A 197 6.26 12.96 10.04
C PRO A 197 5.18 14.01 9.72
N LEU A 198 5.12 14.51 8.48
CA LEU A 198 4.09 15.46 8.05
C LEU A 198 2.67 14.85 8.02
N MET A 199 2.54 13.51 8.08
CA MET A 199 1.24 12.83 8.20
C MET A 199 0.75 12.66 9.65
N GLU A 200 1.45 13.22 10.64
CA GLU A 200 1.08 13.08 12.05
C GLU A 200 -0.38 13.48 12.36
N PRO A 201 -0.94 14.58 11.79
CA PRO A 201 -2.34 14.91 12.03
C PRO A 201 -3.30 13.82 11.54
N ALA A 202 -3.02 13.22 10.39
CA ALA A 202 -3.82 12.12 9.86
C ALA A 202 -3.67 10.84 10.69
N ARG A 203 -2.47 10.57 11.23
CA ARG A 203 -2.19 9.44 12.12
C ARG A 203 -3.01 9.51 13.40
N VAL A 204 -3.14 10.68 14.00
CA VAL A 204 -3.91 10.87 15.24
C VAL A 204 -5.38 10.51 15.04
N GLU A 205 -5.99 11.00 13.95
CA GLU A 205 -7.41 10.72 13.68
C GLU A 205 -7.65 9.26 13.27
N LEU A 206 -6.78 8.69 12.44
CA LEU A 206 -6.85 7.26 12.10
C LEU A 206 -6.64 6.39 13.35
N GLY A 207 -5.76 6.80 14.27
CA GLY A 207 -5.46 6.07 15.50
C GLY A 207 -6.68 5.84 16.37
N LYS A 208 -7.56 6.86 16.53
CA LYS A 208 -8.82 6.72 17.25
C LYS A 208 -9.69 5.61 16.65
N ALA A 209 -9.83 5.59 15.34
CA ALA A 209 -10.61 4.58 14.65
C ALA A 209 -9.97 3.16 14.75
N ILE A 210 -8.65 3.06 14.70
CA ILE A 210 -7.93 1.77 14.88
C ILE A 210 -8.17 1.22 16.28
N GLU A 211 -8.08 2.05 17.31
CA GLU A 211 -8.31 1.62 18.69
C GLU A 211 -9.73 1.08 18.92
N GLU A 212 -10.74 1.73 18.33
CA GLU A 212 -12.15 1.33 18.42
C GLU A 212 -12.46 0.08 17.57
N THR A 213 -11.65 -0.22 16.57
CA THR A 213 -11.90 -1.34 15.65
C THR A 213 -11.57 -2.67 16.33
N ARG A 214 -12.48 -3.64 16.20
CA ARG A 214 -12.21 -5.01 16.63
C ARG A 214 -11.19 -5.67 15.70
N SER A 215 -10.10 -6.14 16.29
CA SER A 215 -9.06 -6.93 15.62
C SER A 215 -8.95 -8.29 16.28
N VAL A 216 -8.78 -9.33 15.48
CA VAL A 216 -8.59 -10.72 15.93
C VAL A 216 -7.29 -11.28 15.34
N GLU A 217 -6.85 -12.43 15.84
CA GLU A 217 -5.72 -13.15 15.27
C GLU A 217 -6.00 -13.50 13.80
N PRO A 218 -5.15 -13.09 12.84
CA PRO A 218 -5.33 -13.40 11.44
C PRO A 218 -5.15 -14.89 11.15
N ILE A 219 -5.88 -15.39 10.16
CA ILE A 219 -5.77 -16.80 9.72
C ILE A 219 -4.47 -17.07 8.93
N TYR A 220 -3.77 -16.02 8.51
CA TYR A 220 -2.47 -16.04 7.84
C TYR A 220 -1.55 -14.99 8.47
N PRO A 221 -0.25 -15.26 8.69
CA PRO A 221 0.68 -14.24 9.15
C PRO A 221 0.78 -13.08 8.15
N ILE A 222 0.82 -11.86 8.68
CA ILE A 222 0.84 -10.62 7.89
C ILE A 222 2.20 -9.96 8.03
N TYR A 223 2.91 -9.75 6.92
CA TYR A 223 4.16 -8.99 6.90
C TYR A 223 3.83 -7.51 6.86
N GLN A 224 4.00 -6.84 8.01
CA GLN A 224 3.62 -5.44 8.17
C GLN A 224 4.72 -4.48 7.73
N ASN A 225 4.33 -3.36 7.11
CA ASN A 225 5.23 -2.43 6.43
C ASN A 225 6.30 -1.83 7.33
N VAL A 226 5.96 -1.51 8.58
CA VAL A 226 6.85 -0.83 9.53
C VAL A 226 8.00 -1.72 9.99
N THR A 227 7.71 -2.98 10.27
CA THR A 227 8.66 -3.96 10.82
C THR A 227 9.24 -4.89 9.77
N ALA A 228 8.56 -5.05 8.64
CA ALA A 228 8.83 -6.05 7.61
C ALA A 228 8.77 -7.50 8.12
N GLN A 229 8.21 -7.72 9.31
CA GLN A 229 8.12 -9.04 9.96
C GLN A 229 6.70 -9.60 9.90
N ALA A 230 6.59 -10.92 9.93
CA ALA A 230 5.32 -11.62 10.09
C ALA A 230 4.73 -11.34 11.48
N VAL A 231 3.46 -10.95 11.52
CA VAL A 231 2.73 -10.65 12.77
C VAL A 231 1.39 -11.38 12.75
N THR A 232 1.01 -11.94 13.90
CA THR A 232 -0.30 -12.56 14.14
C THR A 232 -1.00 -11.99 15.36
N ASP A 233 -0.26 -11.35 16.28
CA ASP A 233 -0.83 -10.74 17.48
C ASP A 233 -1.65 -9.47 17.15
N PRO A 234 -2.95 -9.42 17.51
CA PRO A 234 -3.83 -8.29 17.17
C PRO A 234 -3.37 -6.95 17.75
N GLN A 235 -2.75 -6.93 18.93
CA GLN A 235 -2.30 -5.68 19.55
C GLN A 235 -1.06 -5.14 18.81
N THR A 236 -0.15 -6.02 18.45
CA THR A 236 1.02 -5.66 17.62
C THR A 236 0.58 -5.17 16.25
N ILE A 237 -0.44 -5.80 15.63
CA ILE A 237 -1.03 -5.37 14.36
C ILE A 237 -1.53 -3.92 14.47
N LYS A 238 -2.35 -3.61 15.48
CA LYS A 238 -2.87 -2.24 15.69
C LYS A 238 -1.75 -1.23 15.89
N LYS A 239 -0.77 -1.55 16.74
CA LYS A 239 0.40 -0.70 16.98
C LYS A 239 1.16 -0.37 15.69
N ASN A 240 1.39 -1.38 14.86
CA ASN A 240 2.09 -1.20 13.60
C ASN A 240 1.26 -0.42 12.57
N LEU A 241 -0.06 -0.65 12.49
CA LEU A 241 -0.96 0.15 11.66
C LEU A 241 -0.96 1.62 12.05
N LEU A 242 -0.95 1.90 13.35
CA LEU A 242 -0.88 3.28 13.86
C LEU A 242 0.43 3.96 13.45
N ALA A 243 1.55 3.23 13.51
CA ALA A 243 2.86 3.75 13.12
C ALA A 243 3.03 3.88 11.60
N GLN A 244 2.32 3.08 10.79
CA GLN A 244 2.51 2.97 9.35
C GLN A 244 2.42 4.31 8.60
N LEU A 245 1.51 5.18 9.02
CA LEU A 245 1.22 6.41 8.28
C LEU A 245 2.38 7.43 8.30
N THR A 246 3.19 7.39 9.35
CA THR A 246 4.35 8.27 9.58
C THR A 246 5.68 7.54 9.50
N SER A 247 5.68 6.27 9.09
CA SER A 247 6.87 5.42 9.00
C SER A 247 7.09 4.87 7.60
N PRO A 248 8.31 4.50 7.24
CA PRO A 248 8.61 3.92 5.94
C PRO A 248 7.90 2.60 5.67
N VAL A 249 7.51 2.41 4.41
CA VAL A 249 7.11 1.10 3.88
C VAL A 249 8.37 0.31 3.52
N ARG A 250 8.67 -0.72 4.29
CA ARG A 250 9.85 -1.58 4.14
C ARG A 250 9.55 -2.76 3.21
N TRP A 251 9.14 -2.47 1.96
CA TRP A 251 8.69 -3.49 1.03
C TRP A 251 9.80 -4.47 0.63
N THR A 252 10.99 -3.97 0.34
CA THR A 252 12.16 -4.80 0.04
C THR A 252 12.44 -5.80 1.16
N GLN A 253 12.44 -5.32 2.39
CA GLN A 253 12.70 -6.14 3.57
C GLN A 253 11.57 -7.15 3.79
N SER A 254 10.30 -6.75 3.60
CA SER A 254 9.16 -7.67 3.71
C SER A 254 9.25 -8.82 2.72
N VAL A 255 9.53 -8.54 1.45
CA VAL A 255 9.68 -9.60 0.43
C VAL A 255 10.89 -10.50 0.73
N ARG A 256 12.02 -9.93 1.15
CA ARG A 256 13.21 -10.72 1.55
C ARG A 256 12.92 -11.64 2.73
N ASN A 257 12.17 -11.17 3.73
CA ASN A 257 11.77 -11.99 4.87
C ASN A 257 10.80 -13.09 4.45
N MET A 258 9.82 -12.80 3.58
CA MET A 258 8.94 -13.84 3.02
C MET A 258 9.72 -14.92 2.25
N LEU A 259 10.72 -14.51 1.45
CA LEU A 259 11.63 -15.46 0.76
C LEU A 259 12.45 -16.30 1.76
N ALA A 260 13.01 -15.66 2.79
CA ALA A 260 13.76 -16.35 3.85
C ALA A 260 12.89 -17.35 4.64
N ASP A 261 11.61 -17.01 4.81
CA ASP A 261 10.61 -17.90 5.42
C ASP A 261 10.08 -18.95 4.44
N GLY A 262 10.66 -19.04 3.25
CA GLY A 262 10.43 -20.10 2.26
C GLY A 262 9.35 -19.83 1.23
N ALA A 263 8.88 -18.59 1.07
CA ALA A 263 7.96 -18.27 -0.03
C ALA A 263 8.66 -18.46 -1.37
N ASP A 264 8.06 -19.27 -2.25
CA ASP A 264 8.54 -19.54 -3.60
C ASP A 264 7.46 -19.23 -4.67
N TYR A 265 6.26 -18.83 -4.23
CA TYR A 265 5.17 -18.40 -5.09
C TYR A 265 4.58 -17.07 -4.58
N PHE A 266 4.58 -16.05 -5.41
CA PHE A 266 3.98 -14.76 -5.13
C PHE A 266 2.81 -14.49 -6.06
N MET A 267 1.66 -14.08 -5.50
CA MET A 267 0.50 -13.67 -6.27
C MET A 267 0.07 -12.26 -5.84
N GLU A 268 0.11 -11.32 -6.79
CA GLU A 268 -0.47 -9.98 -6.59
C GLU A 268 -1.97 -10.06 -6.84
N ILE A 269 -2.78 -9.72 -5.83
CA ILE A 269 -4.25 -9.74 -5.89
C ILE A 269 -4.78 -8.32 -5.84
N GLY A 270 -5.34 -7.86 -6.94
CA GLY A 270 -5.87 -6.52 -7.08
C GLY A 270 -5.54 -5.89 -8.43
N PRO A 271 -5.75 -4.57 -8.57
CA PRO A 271 -5.51 -3.87 -9.83
C PRO A 271 -4.01 -3.71 -10.12
N GLY A 272 -3.63 -3.81 -11.38
CA GLY A 272 -2.26 -3.55 -11.85
C GLY A 272 -1.28 -4.71 -11.67
N THR A 273 0.01 -4.40 -11.82
CA THR A 273 1.12 -5.39 -11.81
C THR A 273 2.38 -4.86 -11.14
N VAL A 274 2.23 -3.82 -10.30
CA VAL A 274 3.36 -3.10 -9.70
C VAL A 274 4.18 -3.99 -8.79
N LEU A 275 3.51 -4.74 -7.91
CA LEU A 275 4.19 -5.59 -6.92
C LEU A 275 4.86 -6.79 -7.59
N GLN A 276 4.31 -7.34 -8.66
CA GLN A 276 4.98 -8.37 -9.47
C GLN A 276 6.34 -7.89 -9.95
N GLY A 277 6.41 -6.66 -10.49
CA GLY A 277 7.65 -6.04 -10.94
C GLY A 277 8.64 -5.80 -9.81
N LEU A 278 8.18 -5.43 -8.62
CA LEU A 278 9.02 -5.24 -7.44
C LEU A 278 9.54 -6.57 -6.90
N VAL A 279 8.66 -7.57 -6.73
CA VAL A 279 9.06 -8.92 -6.28
C VAL A 279 10.09 -9.51 -7.23
N LYS A 280 9.87 -9.42 -8.55
CA LYS A 280 10.83 -9.90 -9.55
C LYS A 280 12.23 -9.31 -9.40
N ARG A 281 12.31 -8.01 -9.09
CA ARG A 281 13.61 -7.33 -8.86
C ARG A 281 14.25 -7.71 -7.54
N ILE A 282 13.44 -7.88 -6.48
CA ILE A 282 13.93 -8.25 -5.16
C ILE A 282 14.40 -9.70 -5.14
N SER A 283 13.71 -10.60 -5.83
CA SER A 283 14.07 -12.03 -5.93
C SER A 283 15.09 -12.34 -7.03
N ALA A 284 15.62 -11.32 -7.72
CA ALA A 284 16.62 -11.53 -8.76
C ALA A 284 17.85 -12.31 -8.23
N GLY A 285 18.18 -13.42 -8.89
CA GLY A 285 19.24 -14.33 -8.45
C GLY A 285 18.76 -15.47 -7.53
N THR A 286 17.49 -15.50 -7.13
CA THR A 286 16.87 -16.62 -6.43
C THR A 286 16.14 -17.50 -7.46
N GLU A 287 16.53 -18.77 -7.55
CA GLU A 287 15.89 -19.71 -8.48
C GLU A 287 14.55 -20.23 -7.93
N GLY A 288 13.66 -20.64 -8.82
CA GLY A 288 12.41 -21.32 -8.47
C GLY A 288 11.28 -20.43 -7.98
N ILE A 289 11.42 -19.10 -8.10
CA ILE A 289 10.36 -18.17 -7.70
C ILE A 289 9.33 -18.00 -8.82
N THR A 290 8.07 -18.28 -8.50
CA THR A 290 6.92 -18.02 -9.37
C THR A 290 6.24 -16.72 -8.98
N ILE A 291 5.91 -15.87 -9.95
CA ILE A 291 5.24 -14.58 -9.72
C ILE A 291 4.08 -14.45 -10.69
N GLU A 292 2.88 -14.30 -10.14
CA GLU A 292 1.63 -14.19 -10.90
C GLU A 292 0.80 -13.01 -10.41
N GLY A 293 -0.23 -12.66 -11.18
CA GLY A 293 -1.21 -11.64 -10.83
C GLY A 293 -2.63 -12.16 -11.02
N LEU A 294 -3.52 -11.77 -10.12
CA LEU A 294 -4.95 -11.98 -10.20
C LEU A 294 -5.65 -10.62 -10.16
N THR A 295 -6.21 -10.21 -11.31
CA THR A 295 -6.90 -8.92 -11.47
C THR A 295 -8.40 -9.06 -11.69
N THR A 296 -8.87 -10.25 -12.06
CA THR A 296 -10.28 -10.60 -12.28
C THR A 296 -10.47 -12.11 -12.15
N ILE A 297 -11.72 -12.56 -11.97
CA ILE A 297 -12.15 -13.97 -11.96
C ILE A 297 -13.38 -14.14 -12.83
#